data_cf54938e140edc1ac75a2e8e9ebf7dcf
#
_entry.id   cf54938e140edc1ac75a2e8e9ebf7dcf
#
_cell.length_a   1.000
_cell.length_b   1.000
_cell.length_c   1.000
_cell.angle_alpha   90.00
_cell.angle_beta   90.00
_cell.angle_gamma   90.00
#
_symmetry.space_group_name_H-M   'P 1'
#
loop_
_entity.id
_entity.type
_entity.pdbx_description
1 polymer ?
#
loop_
_entity_poly.entity_id
_entity_poly.type
_entity_poly.pdbx_seq_one_letter_code
_entity_poly.pdbx_strand_id
1 'polypeptide(L)'
;MPLPTIRRFPIYLRCIREMIAAGELHVSSAVVAERLGLDPVLTRKDLAMAGVPGRPRRGYPAQELQDAINHALGWDNTTDAVLVGAGSLGNALLGYSGFEEQNLSIAVAFDSNPGMFGLSLHGVKVRPMEDLPRLAKRMNIKLGILTVPNSAAQSCADQLIAAGIRGIWNFTSVQLDVPKGVVVQNVDLAQSLAVLSHSIATAP
;
A
#
# COMPACT_ATOMS: atom_id res chain seq x y z
N MET A 1 -16.55 2.21 -5.53
CA MET A 1 -16.35 0.90 -4.86
C MET A 1 -16.30 1.10 -3.35
N PRO A 2 -16.89 0.24 -2.51
CA PRO A 2 -16.84 0.36 -1.04
C PRO A 2 -15.42 0.13 -0.50
N LEU A 3 -15.02 0.93 0.50
CA LEU A 3 -13.70 0.78 1.14
C LEU A 3 -13.42 -0.64 1.70
N PRO A 4 -14.39 -1.35 2.32
CA PRO A 4 -14.16 -2.72 2.76
C PRO A 4 -13.78 -3.69 1.63
N THR A 5 -14.36 -3.52 0.43
CA THR A 5 -14.02 -4.31 -0.75
C THR A 5 -12.60 -4.00 -1.24
N ILE A 6 -12.23 -2.70 -1.32
CA ILE A 6 -10.88 -2.27 -1.69
C ILE A 6 -9.83 -2.87 -0.72
N ARG A 7 -10.13 -2.90 0.58
CA ARG A 7 -9.22 -3.49 1.58
C ARG A 7 -9.00 -5.00 1.43
N ARG A 8 -9.96 -5.72 0.84
CA ARG A 8 -9.85 -7.17 0.58
C ARG A 8 -9.23 -7.50 -0.78
N PHE A 9 -9.26 -6.59 -1.74
CA PHE A 9 -8.68 -6.83 -3.07
C PHE A 9 -7.22 -7.28 -3.07
N PRO A 10 -6.32 -6.75 -2.24
CA PRO A 10 -4.94 -7.24 -2.18
C PRO A 10 -4.81 -8.72 -1.83
N ILE A 11 -5.63 -9.23 -0.89
CA ILE A 11 -5.59 -10.66 -0.53
C ILE A 11 -6.20 -11.53 -1.64
N TYR A 12 -7.26 -11.07 -2.32
CA TYR A 12 -7.80 -11.75 -3.48
C TYR A 12 -6.79 -11.80 -4.61
N LEU A 13 -6.12 -10.67 -4.89
CA LEU A 13 -5.12 -10.56 -5.95
C LEU A 13 -3.96 -11.54 -5.73
N ARG A 14 -3.46 -11.65 -4.51
CA ARG A 14 -2.42 -12.63 -4.17
C ARG A 14 -2.88 -14.06 -4.44
N CYS A 15 -4.07 -14.43 -3.96
CA CYS A 15 -4.64 -15.75 -4.21
C CYS A 15 -4.81 -16.05 -5.71
N ILE A 16 -5.29 -15.06 -6.48
CA ILE A 16 -5.48 -15.20 -7.93
C ILE A 16 -4.13 -15.36 -8.65
N ARG A 17 -3.09 -14.61 -8.26
CA ARG A 17 -1.73 -14.76 -8.80
C ARG A 17 -1.15 -16.15 -8.55
N GLU A 18 -1.35 -16.70 -7.36
CA GLU A 18 -0.95 -18.08 -7.02
C GLU A 18 -1.68 -19.10 -7.89
N MET A 19 -2.98 -18.89 -8.15
CA MET A 19 -3.77 -19.77 -9.03
C MET A 19 -3.29 -19.67 -10.49
N ILE A 20 -3.01 -18.48 -10.99
CA ILE A 20 -2.44 -18.29 -12.33
C ILE A 20 -1.08 -18.97 -12.45
N ALA A 21 -0.21 -18.81 -11.46
CA ALA A 21 1.11 -19.48 -11.42
C ALA A 21 0.99 -21.01 -11.40
N ALA A 22 -0.09 -21.55 -10.84
CA ALA A 22 -0.43 -22.98 -10.90
C ALA A 22 -1.06 -23.42 -12.24
N GLY A 23 -1.22 -22.52 -13.21
CA GLY A 23 -1.77 -22.80 -14.54
C GLY A 23 -3.29 -22.71 -14.65
N GLU A 24 -3.97 -22.15 -13.66
CA GLU A 24 -5.42 -21.99 -13.69
C GLU A 24 -5.83 -20.84 -14.62
N LEU A 25 -6.57 -21.13 -15.66
CA LEU A 25 -7.08 -20.14 -16.62
C LEU A 25 -8.36 -19.45 -16.14
N HIS A 26 -9.07 -20.06 -15.18
CA HIS A 26 -10.32 -19.53 -14.63
C HIS A 26 -10.33 -19.66 -13.12
N VAL A 27 -10.89 -18.66 -12.46
CA VAL A 27 -10.96 -18.56 -11.00
C VAL A 27 -12.41 -18.57 -10.55
N SER A 28 -12.76 -19.50 -9.67
CA SER A 28 -14.07 -19.52 -9.01
C SER A 28 -14.04 -18.71 -7.70
N SER A 29 -15.04 -17.85 -7.50
CA SER A 29 -15.17 -17.11 -6.22
C SER A 29 -15.33 -18.04 -5.01
N ALA A 30 -15.90 -19.23 -5.20
CA ALA A 30 -16.01 -20.21 -4.12
C ALA A 30 -14.64 -20.78 -3.72
N VAL A 31 -13.77 -21.08 -4.70
CA VAL A 31 -12.41 -21.56 -4.43
C VAL A 31 -11.56 -20.46 -3.76
N VAL A 32 -11.70 -19.20 -4.21
CA VAL A 32 -11.01 -18.07 -3.55
C VAL A 32 -11.47 -17.91 -2.12
N ALA A 33 -12.79 -18.00 -1.87
CA ALA A 33 -13.34 -17.90 -0.52
C ALA A 33 -12.82 -19.02 0.39
N GLU A 34 -12.81 -20.26 -0.10
CA GLU A 34 -12.30 -21.42 0.62
C GLU A 34 -10.82 -21.28 0.98
N ARG A 35 -9.96 -20.93 0.01
CA ARG A 35 -8.51 -20.74 0.22
C ARG A 35 -8.19 -19.65 1.24
N LEU A 36 -9.03 -18.60 1.29
CA LEU A 36 -8.83 -17.45 2.18
C LEU A 36 -9.61 -17.54 3.50
N GLY A 37 -10.43 -18.58 3.69
CA GLY A 37 -11.28 -18.71 4.87
C GLY A 37 -12.33 -17.60 4.98
N LEU A 38 -12.87 -17.12 3.86
CA LEU A 38 -13.82 -16.02 3.76
C LEU A 38 -15.23 -16.52 3.41
N ASP A 39 -16.24 -15.67 3.68
CA ASP A 39 -17.62 -15.97 3.28
C ASP A 39 -17.75 -15.99 1.74
N PRO A 40 -18.29 -17.08 1.15
CA PRO A 40 -18.41 -17.24 -0.30
C PRO A 40 -19.33 -16.21 -0.96
N VAL A 41 -20.38 -15.74 -0.26
CA VAL A 41 -21.32 -14.76 -0.80
C VAL A 41 -20.65 -13.38 -0.84
N LEU A 42 -19.91 -13.04 0.21
CA LEU A 42 -19.13 -11.81 0.30
C LEU A 42 -18.05 -11.78 -0.79
N THR A 43 -17.27 -12.85 -0.92
CA THR A 43 -16.20 -12.98 -1.92
C THR A 43 -16.75 -12.83 -3.34
N ARG A 44 -17.89 -13.49 -3.65
CA ARG A 44 -18.54 -13.36 -4.96
C ARG A 44 -18.98 -11.92 -5.24
N LYS A 45 -19.55 -11.23 -4.26
CA LYS A 45 -19.98 -9.83 -4.41
C LYS A 45 -18.79 -8.91 -4.62
N ASP A 46 -17.71 -9.10 -3.88
CA ASP A 46 -16.49 -8.31 -4.02
C ASP A 46 -15.85 -8.50 -5.40
N LEU A 47 -15.65 -9.74 -5.84
CA LEU A 47 -15.04 -10.02 -7.15
C LEU A 47 -15.91 -9.52 -8.32
N ALA A 48 -17.23 -9.54 -8.18
CA ALA A 48 -18.13 -8.97 -9.16
C ALA A 48 -17.95 -7.44 -9.31
N MET A 49 -17.52 -6.75 -8.26
CA MET A 49 -17.24 -5.30 -8.30
C MET A 49 -15.99 -4.95 -9.11
N ALA A 50 -15.13 -5.92 -9.44
CA ALA A 50 -14.03 -5.71 -10.37
C ALA A 50 -14.50 -5.48 -11.82
N GLY A 51 -15.77 -5.77 -12.12
CA GLY A 51 -16.37 -5.49 -13.44
C GLY A 51 -16.15 -6.57 -14.50
N VAL A 52 -15.46 -7.66 -14.15
CA VAL A 52 -15.27 -8.81 -15.08
C VAL A 52 -16.50 -9.71 -15.05
N PRO A 53 -17.08 -10.07 -16.19
CA PRO A 53 -18.21 -10.99 -16.23
C PRO A 53 -17.79 -12.42 -15.88
N GLY A 54 -18.37 -12.95 -14.80
CA GLY A 54 -18.22 -14.36 -14.45
C GLY A 54 -18.98 -15.28 -15.42
N ARG A 55 -18.40 -16.41 -15.81
CA ARG A 55 -19.02 -17.42 -16.68
C ARG A 55 -19.65 -18.52 -15.84
N PRO A 56 -20.90 -18.95 -16.12
CA PRO A 56 -21.53 -20.05 -15.40
C PRO A 56 -20.65 -21.31 -15.42
N ARG A 57 -20.47 -21.93 -14.27
CA ARG A 57 -19.67 -23.16 -14.05
C ARG A 57 -18.16 -23.03 -14.32
N ARG A 58 -17.68 -21.92 -14.88
CA ARG A 58 -16.24 -21.67 -15.14
C ARG A 58 -15.62 -20.63 -14.21
N GLY A 59 -16.44 -19.70 -13.69
CA GLY A 59 -15.92 -18.57 -12.90
C GLY A 59 -15.44 -17.41 -13.78
N TYR A 60 -14.43 -16.71 -13.31
CA TYR A 60 -13.84 -15.54 -13.96
C TYR A 60 -12.60 -15.96 -14.75
N PRO A 61 -12.33 -15.41 -15.94
CA PRO A 61 -11.03 -15.52 -16.58
C PRO A 61 -9.96 -14.94 -15.64
N ALA A 62 -8.97 -15.75 -15.26
CA ALA A 62 -8.05 -15.44 -14.18
C ALA A 62 -7.24 -14.16 -14.44
N GLN A 63 -6.68 -14.04 -15.65
CA GLN A 63 -5.88 -12.87 -16.02
C GLN A 63 -6.73 -11.60 -16.11
N GLU A 64 -7.91 -11.66 -16.72
CA GLU A 64 -8.80 -10.49 -16.81
C GLU A 64 -9.23 -10.01 -15.42
N LEU A 65 -9.47 -10.94 -14.48
CA LEU A 65 -9.84 -10.61 -13.11
C LEU A 65 -8.65 -9.96 -12.35
N GLN A 66 -7.45 -10.49 -12.53
CA GLN A 66 -6.22 -9.91 -11.98
C GLN A 66 -6.04 -8.46 -12.47
N ASP A 67 -6.14 -8.25 -13.77
CA ASP A 67 -5.93 -6.93 -14.38
C ASP A 67 -7.00 -5.93 -13.92
N ALA A 68 -8.26 -6.36 -13.85
CA ALA A 68 -9.36 -5.54 -13.35
C ALA A 68 -9.20 -5.15 -11.88
N ILE A 69 -8.69 -6.06 -11.04
CA ILE A 69 -8.40 -5.75 -9.64
C ILE A 69 -7.22 -4.78 -9.54
N ASN A 70 -6.14 -4.99 -10.31
CA ASN A 70 -5.01 -4.03 -10.36
C ASN A 70 -5.50 -2.65 -10.76
N HIS A 71 -6.34 -2.56 -11.79
CA HIS A 71 -6.95 -1.30 -12.23
C HIS A 71 -7.77 -0.62 -11.12
N ALA A 72 -8.62 -1.39 -10.44
CA ALA A 72 -9.44 -0.90 -9.35
C ALA A 72 -8.63 -0.40 -8.14
N LEU A 73 -7.43 -0.95 -7.94
CA LEU A 73 -6.48 -0.53 -6.89
C LEU A 73 -5.57 0.63 -7.35
N GLY A 74 -5.58 0.99 -8.65
CA GLY A 74 -4.65 1.97 -9.21
C GLY A 74 -3.22 1.43 -9.35
N TRP A 75 -3.06 0.12 -9.47
CA TRP A 75 -1.76 -0.58 -9.56
C TRP A 75 -1.39 -0.98 -10.99
N ASP A 76 -2.01 -0.35 -11.98
CA ASP A 76 -1.71 -0.61 -13.41
C ASP A 76 -0.32 -0.15 -13.82
N ASN A 77 0.14 0.92 -13.21
CA ASN A 77 1.44 1.53 -13.51
C ASN A 77 2.25 1.67 -12.21
N THR A 78 3.56 1.69 -12.36
CA THR A 78 4.46 1.96 -11.25
C THR A 78 4.16 3.33 -10.64
N THR A 79 3.85 3.35 -9.36
CA THR A 79 3.67 4.56 -8.57
C THR A 79 4.97 4.88 -7.85
N ASP A 80 5.59 6.00 -8.21
CA ASP A 80 6.76 6.49 -7.48
C ASP A 80 6.36 7.16 -6.18
N ALA A 81 7.07 6.82 -5.13
CA ALA A 81 6.93 7.41 -3.80
C ALA A 81 8.23 8.04 -3.31
N VAL A 82 8.11 8.99 -2.40
CA VAL A 82 9.20 9.42 -1.53
C VAL A 82 9.01 8.86 -0.13
N LEU A 83 10.10 8.53 0.54
CA LEU A 83 10.08 8.15 1.96
C LEU A 83 10.73 9.26 2.79
N VAL A 84 10.11 9.65 3.89
CA VAL A 84 10.63 10.63 4.85
C VAL A 84 10.83 9.96 6.20
N GLY A 85 12.10 9.93 6.65
CA GLY A 85 12.55 9.25 7.84
C GLY A 85 13.20 7.91 7.51
N ALA A 86 14.51 7.91 7.21
CA ALA A 86 15.28 6.71 6.87
C ALA A 86 15.83 5.95 8.10
N GLY A 87 15.16 6.06 9.26
CA GLY A 87 15.43 5.32 10.47
C GLY A 87 15.09 3.83 10.35
N SER A 88 14.98 3.10 11.47
CA SER A 88 14.78 1.65 11.47
C SER A 88 13.58 1.20 10.65
N LEU A 89 12.40 1.82 10.82
CA LEU A 89 11.20 1.47 10.08
C LEU A 89 11.33 1.87 8.59
N GLY A 90 11.80 3.09 8.32
CA GLY A 90 12.00 3.55 6.95
C GLY A 90 12.97 2.65 6.19
N ASN A 91 14.09 2.27 6.79
CA ASN A 91 15.05 1.34 6.19
C ASN A 91 14.43 -0.05 5.93
N ALA A 92 13.61 -0.56 6.84
CA ALA A 92 12.90 -1.83 6.63
C ALA A 92 11.93 -1.76 5.44
N LEU A 93 11.19 -0.63 5.30
CA LEU A 93 10.29 -0.44 4.18
C LEU A 93 11.04 -0.28 2.85
N LEU A 94 12.20 0.37 2.83
CA LEU A 94 13.04 0.47 1.63
C LEU A 94 13.49 -0.91 1.10
N GLY A 95 13.68 -1.89 1.98
CA GLY A 95 14.04 -3.26 1.63
C GLY A 95 12.86 -4.21 1.41
N TYR A 96 11.62 -3.72 1.48
CA TYR A 96 10.45 -4.59 1.38
C TYR A 96 10.08 -4.90 -0.08
N SER A 97 10.38 -6.10 -0.54
CA SER A 97 10.13 -6.56 -1.91
C SER A 97 8.65 -6.60 -2.32
N GLY A 98 7.73 -6.73 -1.36
CA GLY A 98 6.29 -6.75 -1.65
C GLY A 98 5.75 -5.46 -2.28
N PHE A 99 6.48 -4.34 -2.23
CA PHE A 99 6.07 -3.12 -2.92
C PHE A 99 6.18 -3.24 -4.44
N GLU A 100 7.19 -3.92 -4.94
CA GLU A 100 7.37 -4.15 -6.39
C GLU A 100 6.22 -4.96 -6.98
N GLU A 101 5.72 -5.95 -6.23
CA GLU A 101 4.54 -6.74 -6.62
C GLU A 101 3.27 -5.90 -6.76
N GLN A 102 3.24 -4.74 -6.11
CA GLN A 102 2.12 -3.80 -6.10
C GLN A 102 2.40 -2.56 -6.96
N ASN A 103 3.42 -2.62 -7.82
CA ASN A 103 3.86 -1.51 -8.65
C ASN A 103 4.15 -0.22 -7.86
N LEU A 104 4.67 -0.34 -6.64
CA LEU A 104 5.15 0.78 -5.84
C LEU A 104 6.67 0.80 -5.83
N SER A 105 7.26 1.92 -6.20
CA SER A 105 8.70 2.16 -6.17
C SER A 105 9.02 3.34 -5.24
N ILE A 106 9.92 3.16 -4.28
CA ILE A 106 10.42 4.27 -3.47
C ILE A 106 11.64 4.85 -4.19
N ALA A 107 11.43 5.94 -4.90
CA ALA A 107 12.43 6.53 -5.79
C ALA A 107 13.54 7.29 -5.04
N VAL A 108 13.23 7.85 -3.86
CA VAL A 108 14.18 8.60 -3.03
C VAL A 108 13.74 8.62 -1.58
N ALA A 109 14.69 8.56 -0.67
CA ALA A 109 14.44 8.72 0.77
C ALA A 109 15.00 10.08 1.26
N PHE A 110 14.36 10.64 2.28
CA PHE A 110 14.76 11.89 2.92
C PHE A 110 14.94 11.68 4.41
N ASP A 111 15.95 12.33 4.98
CA ASP A 111 16.18 12.34 6.42
C ASP A 111 16.70 13.70 6.87
N SER A 112 16.56 14.03 8.15
CA SER A 112 17.11 15.24 8.76
C SER A 112 18.52 15.02 9.32
N ASN A 113 18.95 13.76 9.48
CA ASN A 113 20.27 13.42 10.00
C ASN A 113 21.34 13.55 8.90
N PRO A 114 22.31 14.49 9.03
CA PRO A 114 23.37 14.66 8.04
C PRO A 114 24.23 13.40 7.83
N GLY A 115 24.33 12.54 8.85
CA GLY A 115 25.05 11.25 8.74
C GLY A 115 24.41 10.25 7.78
N MET A 116 23.16 10.48 7.37
CA MET A 116 22.44 9.64 6.41
C MET A 116 22.58 10.15 4.97
N PHE A 117 23.00 11.39 4.76
CA PHE A 117 23.01 12.00 3.43
C PHE A 117 23.98 11.31 2.49
N GLY A 118 23.50 11.01 1.31
CA GLY A 118 24.25 10.33 0.25
C GLY A 118 24.37 8.81 0.41
N LEU A 119 23.97 8.24 1.56
CA LEU A 119 23.92 6.80 1.72
C LEU A 119 22.92 6.20 0.73
N SER A 120 23.19 4.98 0.32
CA SER A 120 22.26 4.16 -0.46
C SER A 120 21.75 3.03 0.41
N LEU A 121 20.45 3.05 0.72
CA LEU A 121 19.76 2.02 1.49
C LEU A 121 18.89 1.20 0.52
N HIS A 122 19.17 -0.08 0.39
CA HIS A 122 18.49 -0.98 -0.56
C HIS A 122 18.41 -0.41 -1.99
N GLY A 123 19.47 0.29 -2.44
CA GLY A 123 19.52 0.93 -3.76
C GLY A 123 18.93 2.34 -3.81
N VAL A 124 18.21 2.78 -2.79
CA VAL A 124 17.56 4.11 -2.72
C VAL A 124 18.50 5.11 -2.02
N LYS A 125 18.71 6.27 -2.66
CA LYS A 125 19.56 7.32 -2.09
C LYS A 125 18.82 8.15 -1.05
N VAL A 126 19.49 8.37 0.10
CA VAL A 126 19.02 9.28 1.14
C VAL A 126 19.50 10.71 0.83
N ARG A 127 18.59 11.67 0.90
CA ARG A 127 18.80 13.09 0.62
C ARG A 127 18.37 13.96 1.80
N PRO A 128 18.92 15.18 1.93
CA PRO A 128 18.40 16.15 2.89
C PRO A 128 16.99 16.61 2.52
N MET A 129 16.21 17.03 3.51
CA MET A 129 14.82 17.47 3.33
C MET A 129 14.68 18.68 2.39
N GLU A 130 15.70 19.51 2.29
CA GLU A 130 15.76 20.68 1.41
C GLU A 130 15.67 20.31 -0.09
N ASP A 131 16.07 19.09 -0.44
CA ASP A 131 15.97 18.57 -1.80
C ASP A 131 14.56 18.13 -2.20
N LEU A 132 13.68 17.88 -1.21
CA LEU A 132 12.34 17.32 -1.41
C LEU A 132 11.50 18.08 -2.45
N PRO A 133 11.33 19.43 -2.38
CA PRO A 133 10.45 20.13 -3.33
C PRO A 133 10.93 19.98 -4.78
N ARG A 134 12.25 20.08 -4.96
CA ARG A 134 12.90 19.98 -6.29
C ARG A 134 12.75 18.57 -6.87
N LEU A 135 13.01 17.53 -6.07
CA LEU A 135 12.99 16.14 -6.52
C LEU A 135 11.55 15.65 -6.76
N ALA A 136 10.64 15.90 -5.82
CA ALA A 136 9.24 15.52 -5.96
C ALA A 136 8.60 16.14 -7.22
N LYS A 137 8.86 17.43 -7.47
CA LYS A 137 8.37 18.11 -8.68
C LYS A 137 8.97 17.54 -9.95
N ARG A 138 10.30 17.35 -10.00
CA ARG A 138 11.01 16.83 -11.20
C ARG A 138 10.54 15.43 -11.58
N MET A 139 10.29 14.58 -10.60
CA MET A 139 9.87 13.19 -10.78
C MET A 139 8.35 13.03 -10.82
N ASN A 140 7.59 14.13 -10.67
CA ASN A 140 6.12 14.14 -10.60
C ASN A 140 5.55 13.20 -9.54
N ILE A 141 6.24 13.05 -8.40
CA ILE A 141 5.82 12.14 -7.33
C ILE A 141 4.62 12.73 -6.59
N LYS A 142 3.63 11.89 -6.28
CA LYS A 142 2.38 12.28 -5.60
C LYS A 142 2.16 11.55 -4.28
N LEU A 143 2.97 10.52 -3.99
CA LEU A 143 2.88 9.70 -2.80
C LEU A 143 4.09 9.93 -1.89
N GLY A 144 3.83 10.18 -0.60
CA GLY A 144 4.84 10.25 0.45
C GLY A 144 4.60 9.18 1.51
N ILE A 145 5.66 8.52 1.94
CA ILE A 145 5.66 7.55 3.05
C ILE A 145 6.33 8.24 4.24
N LEU A 146 5.62 8.34 5.36
CA LEU A 146 6.07 9.08 6.55
C LEU A 146 6.40 8.13 7.69
N THR A 147 7.68 8.06 8.05
CA THR A 147 8.24 7.13 9.06
C THR A 147 9.14 7.85 10.06
N VAL A 148 8.82 9.08 10.38
CA VAL A 148 9.55 9.94 11.32
C VAL A 148 9.03 9.79 12.75
N PRO A 149 9.76 10.28 13.77
CA PRO A 149 9.23 10.42 15.13
C PRO A 149 7.97 11.29 15.16
N ASN A 150 7.06 11.01 16.11
CA ASN A 150 5.79 11.72 16.24
C ASN A 150 5.96 13.24 16.35
N SER A 151 7.01 13.70 17.01
CA SER A 151 7.31 15.15 17.16
C SER A 151 7.60 15.86 15.84
N ALA A 152 8.02 15.13 14.80
CA ALA A 152 8.33 15.69 13.48
C ALA A 152 7.21 15.42 12.45
N ALA A 153 6.19 14.63 12.80
CA ALA A 153 5.21 14.12 11.85
C ALA A 153 4.47 15.23 11.08
N GLN A 154 3.91 16.20 11.79
CA GLN A 154 3.14 17.28 11.15
C GLN A 154 4.03 18.15 10.26
N SER A 155 5.19 18.58 10.76
CA SER A 155 6.09 19.44 9.99
C SER A 155 6.62 18.76 8.72
N CYS A 156 6.88 17.45 8.77
CA CYS A 156 7.26 16.68 7.57
C CYS A 156 6.08 16.50 6.61
N ALA A 157 4.87 16.30 7.12
CA ALA A 157 3.66 16.25 6.29
C ALA A 157 3.43 17.58 5.56
N ASP A 158 3.59 18.71 6.24
CA ASP A 158 3.46 20.04 5.65
C ASP A 158 4.47 20.25 4.51
N GLN A 159 5.72 19.82 4.71
CA GLN A 159 6.75 19.88 3.67
C GLN A 159 6.43 18.97 2.47
N LEU A 160 5.91 17.75 2.70
CA LEU A 160 5.44 16.87 1.64
C LEU A 160 4.33 17.53 0.82
N ILE A 161 3.34 18.12 1.49
CA ILE A 161 2.21 18.81 0.86
C ILE A 161 2.69 20.01 0.04
N ALA A 162 3.57 20.83 0.60
CA ALA A 162 4.18 21.98 -0.08
C ALA A 162 4.99 21.56 -1.33
N ALA A 163 5.59 20.35 -1.31
CA ALA A 163 6.28 19.76 -2.44
C ALA A 163 5.34 19.18 -3.52
N GLY A 164 4.02 19.20 -3.31
CA GLY A 164 3.02 18.74 -4.26
C GLY A 164 2.59 17.28 -4.10
N ILE A 165 2.92 16.66 -2.96
CA ILE A 165 2.41 15.33 -2.59
C ILE A 165 0.91 15.44 -2.30
N ARG A 166 0.14 14.44 -2.73
CA ARG A 166 -1.32 14.36 -2.61
C ARG A 166 -1.77 13.17 -1.76
N GLY A 167 -0.93 12.16 -1.60
CA GLY A 167 -1.18 11.00 -0.75
C GLY A 167 -0.08 10.86 0.28
N ILE A 168 -0.43 10.65 1.54
CA ILE A 168 0.53 10.39 2.63
C ILE A 168 0.20 9.04 3.25
N TRP A 169 1.13 8.11 3.19
CA TRP A 169 1.06 6.86 3.91
C TRP A 169 1.77 7.05 5.25
N ASN A 170 0.98 7.27 6.30
CA ASN A 170 1.47 7.71 7.60
C ASN A 170 1.68 6.51 8.54
N PHE A 171 2.92 6.25 8.91
CA PHE A 171 3.31 5.22 9.87
C PHE A 171 3.56 5.79 11.28
N THR A 172 3.30 7.08 11.50
CA THR A 172 3.35 7.68 12.83
C THR A 172 1.99 7.51 13.53
N SER A 173 1.95 7.65 14.84
CA SER A 173 0.69 7.63 15.60
C SER A 173 -0.02 9.00 15.66
N VAL A 174 0.49 9.98 14.90
CA VAL A 174 -0.07 11.35 14.89
C VAL A 174 -1.20 11.45 13.89
N GLN A 175 -2.34 11.99 14.34
CA GLN A 175 -3.40 12.42 13.44
C GLN A 175 -2.93 13.69 12.71
N LEU A 176 -2.64 13.56 11.42
CA LEU A 176 -2.16 14.69 10.61
C LEU A 176 -3.30 15.63 10.25
N ASP A 177 -3.08 16.92 10.40
CA ASP A 177 -3.95 17.97 9.86
C ASP A 177 -3.52 18.28 8.41
N VAL A 178 -4.42 18.05 7.46
CA VAL A 178 -4.12 18.22 6.04
C VAL A 178 -5.22 18.97 5.31
N PRO A 179 -4.90 19.77 4.29
CA PRO A 179 -5.89 20.50 3.50
C PRO A 179 -6.75 19.54 2.65
N LYS A 180 -7.91 20.03 2.25
CA LYS A 180 -8.79 19.32 1.30
C LYS A 180 -8.02 18.96 0.02
N GLY A 181 -8.16 17.70 -0.42
CA GLY A 181 -7.50 17.17 -1.62
C GLY A 181 -6.18 16.46 -1.33
N VAL A 182 -5.73 16.40 -0.08
CA VAL A 182 -4.68 15.50 0.37
C VAL A 182 -5.33 14.31 1.09
N VAL A 183 -4.92 13.10 0.72
CA VAL A 183 -5.41 11.85 1.31
C VAL A 183 -4.36 11.32 2.27
N VAL A 184 -4.76 10.99 3.51
CA VAL A 184 -3.88 10.34 4.49
C VAL A 184 -4.41 8.94 4.77
N GLN A 185 -3.54 7.95 4.63
CA GLN A 185 -3.77 6.60 5.11
C GLN A 185 -2.88 6.34 6.30
N ASN A 186 -3.48 6.18 7.48
CA ASN A 186 -2.75 5.84 8.70
C ASN A 186 -2.53 4.32 8.79
N VAL A 187 -1.34 3.91 9.20
CA VAL A 187 -0.99 2.54 9.56
C VAL A 187 -0.76 2.49 11.06
N ASP A 188 -1.72 1.93 11.79
CA ASP A 188 -1.62 1.77 13.23
C ASP A 188 -1.40 0.29 13.57
N LEU A 189 -0.16 -0.04 13.90
CA LEU A 189 0.22 -1.39 14.32
C LEU A 189 -0.42 -1.78 15.66
N ALA A 190 -0.74 -0.81 16.51
CA ALA A 190 -1.38 -1.05 17.79
C ALA A 190 -2.82 -1.56 17.63
N GLN A 191 -3.53 -1.15 16.58
CA GLN A 191 -4.87 -1.68 16.27
C GLN A 191 -4.82 -3.19 16.01
N SER A 192 -3.88 -3.65 15.20
CA SER A 192 -3.70 -5.07 14.91
C SER A 192 -3.33 -5.87 16.15
N LEU A 193 -2.44 -5.31 16.98
CA LEU A 193 -2.04 -5.93 18.24
C LEU A 193 -3.21 -6.01 19.23
N ALA A 194 -4.05 -4.97 19.33
CA ALA A 194 -5.21 -4.94 20.19
C ALA A 194 -6.22 -6.06 19.84
N VAL A 195 -6.48 -6.24 18.54
CA VAL A 195 -7.35 -7.33 18.05
C VAL A 195 -6.78 -8.69 18.43
N LEU A 196 -5.48 -8.91 18.20
CA LEU A 196 -4.81 -10.17 18.55
C LEU A 196 -4.86 -10.42 20.08
N SER A 197 -4.51 -9.42 20.88
CA SER A 197 -4.50 -9.53 22.34
C SER A 197 -5.89 -9.84 22.88
N HIS A 198 -6.94 -9.19 22.37
CA HIS A 198 -8.32 -9.46 22.73
C HIS A 198 -8.71 -10.90 22.36
N SER A 199 -8.37 -11.34 21.15
CA SER A 199 -8.68 -12.71 20.69
C SER A 199 -8.02 -13.78 21.55
N ILE A 200 -6.76 -13.57 21.97
CA ILE A 200 -6.06 -14.49 22.88
C ILE A 200 -6.74 -14.52 24.26
N ALA A 201 -7.13 -13.36 24.79
CA ALA A 201 -7.76 -13.28 26.11
C ALA A 201 -9.18 -13.86 26.15
N THR A 202 -9.85 -13.98 25.01
CA THR A 202 -11.22 -14.51 24.87
C THR A 202 -11.30 -15.90 24.25
N ALA A 203 -10.16 -16.46 23.85
CA ALA A 203 -10.09 -17.84 23.38
C ALA A 203 -10.42 -18.82 24.54
N PRO A 204 -11.25 -19.84 24.30
CA PRO A 204 -11.66 -20.81 25.33
C PRO A 204 -10.50 -21.69 25.79
#